data_9efeff77e2c438786b82477b46d96a21
#
_entry.id   9efeff77e2c438786b82477b46d96a21
#
_cell.length_a   1.000
_cell.length_b   1.000
_cell.length_c   1.000
_cell.angle_alpha   90.00
_cell.angle_beta   90.00
_cell.angle_gamma   90.00
#
_symmetry.space_group_name_H-M   'P 1'
#
loop_
_entity.id
_entity.type
_entity.pdbx_description
1 polymer ?
#
loop_
_entity_poly.entity_id
_entity_poly.type
_entity_poly.pdbx_seq_one_letter_code
_entity_poly.pdbx_strand_id
1 'polypeptide(L)'
;MCEKNRLKNRKKRLRQEGSLLLCRSGASLKAYWNSRLLFLMTSEEGIKTKSYTYRKKISSQEELIKMKMNKWTVGLAAAGVVSLASTAQAEENSVLTSLSSTVLSGSVEASYVGSFSSDNNLYGEDGFSANGASLSLSSPGSGEGYSAGYNFELLFGNRAHDFAGEDTHIKNANISLSLPVGNGVDLTLGHFDTIVGYEVEASASNPNVDRSYGYDLEPFTHTGVLASTSLMDNVSVTLGLANAFDSSYNSQPSAELDGTFGFLGGVEVTVPEGLGFLSGSSVYVAYADGSDTEDSLFYVGASVETPIDGVGIGIAYDDREFDSGAPDADALAFYATYGLSESMDLALRYDTLDTGDDTMSMLTVTLGVSLWDNLLTRVELNAEEGNADTGSSTGFLVNAFYAF
;
A
#
# COMPACT_ATOMS: atom_id res chain seq x y z
N MET A 1 30.16 -30.79 31.84
CA MET A 1 28.96 -31.69 32.05
C MET A 1 27.79 -30.96 32.70
N CYS A 2 27.99 -30.04 33.62
CA CYS A 2 26.92 -29.31 34.32
C CYS A 2 26.10 -28.35 33.42
N GLU A 3 26.71 -27.76 32.42
CA GLU A 3 26.04 -26.85 31.46
C GLU A 3 25.06 -27.56 30.52
N LYS A 4 25.34 -28.79 30.10
CA LYS A 4 24.43 -29.56 29.24
C LYS A 4 23.11 -29.89 29.93
N ASN A 5 23.12 -30.08 31.24
CA ASN A 5 21.89 -30.40 31.98
C ASN A 5 21.03 -29.18 32.27
N ARG A 6 21.61 -27.99 32.46
CA ARG A 6 20.85 -26.74 32.59
C ARG A 6 20.18 -26.33 31.28
N LEU A 7 20.85 -26.55 30.16
CA LEU A 7 20.26 -26.28 28.82
C LEU A 7 19.16 -27.29 28.46
N LYS A 8 19.28 -28.55 28.91
CA LYS A 8 18.24 -29.56 28.67
C LYS A 8 16.93 -29.27 29.42
N ASN A 9 17.02 -28.78 30.64
CA ASN A 9 15.83 -28.45 31.45
C ASN A 9 15.15 -27.15 30.97
N ARG A 10 15.91 -26.17 30.47
CA ARG A 10 15.33 -25.00 29.81
C ARG A 10 14.69 -25.33 28.44
N LYS A 11 15.30 -26.25 27.67
CA LYS A 11 14.69 -26.75 26.43
C LYS A 11 13.31 -27.41 26.67
N LYS A 12 13.14 -28.07 27.79
CA LYS A 12 11.88 -28.78 28.12
C LYS A 12 10.76 -27.79 28.49
N ARG A 13 11.10 -26.65 29.11
CA ARG A 13 10.15 -25.59 29.47
C ARG A 13 9.71 -24.73 28.26
N LEU A 14 10.62 -24.50 27.32
CA LEU A 14 10.36 -23.72 26.11
C LEU A 14 9.69 -24.53 24.99
N ARG A 15 9.74 -25.89 25.05
CA ARG A 15 9.03 -26.75 24.10
C ARG A 15 7.51 -26.80 24.30
N GLN A 16 7.02 -26.29 25.41
CA GLN A 16 5.56 -26.19 25.66
C GLN A 16 4.93 -24.92 25.06
N GLU A 17 5.73 -24.01 24.55
CA GLU A 17 5.29 -22.68 24.07
C GLU A 17 5.77 -22.34 22.64
N GLY A 18 6.31 -23.28 21.85
CA GLY A 18 6.74 -23.09 20.46
C GLY A 18 8.07 -23.74 20.09
N SER A 19 8.41 -23.77 18.83
CA SER A 19 9.65 -24.39 18.31
C SER A 19 10.86 -23.47 18.52
N LEU A 20 11.87 -23.96 19.21
CA LEU A 20 13.12 -23.23 19.47
C LEU A 20 14.27 -23.83 18.67
N LEU A 21 14.87 -23.04 17.79
CA LEU A 21 16.11 -23.36 17.10
C LEU A 21 17.29 -22.59 17.73
N LEU A 22 18.31 -23.30 18.18
CA LEU A 22 19.51 -22.73 18.78
C LEU A 22 20.72 -22.96 17.86
N CYS A 23 21.24 -21.89 17.30
CA CYS A 23 22.49 -21.90 16.54
C CYS A 23 23.60 -21.16 17.29
N ARG A 24 24.80 -21.69 17.28
CA ARG A 24 25.99 -21.07 17.87
C ARG A 24 26.89 -20.51 16.75
N SER A 25 27.14 -19.23 16.79
CA SER A 25 28.06 -18.53 15.89
C SER A 25 28.94 -17.59 16.72
N GLY A 26 30.23 -17.91 16.86
CA GLY A 26 31.15 -17.10 17.65
C GLY A 26 30.75 -16.95 19.13
N ALA A 27 30.85 -15.75 19.68
CA ALA A 27 30.50 -15.43 21.06
C ALA A 27 28.99 -15.21 21.29
N SER A 28 28.13 -15.39 20.29
CA SER A 28 26.70 -15.16 20.40
C SER A 28 25.87 -16.41 20.11
N LEU A 29 24.82 -16.62 20.90
CA LEU A 29 23.84 -17.66 20.71
C LEU A 29 22.57 -17.02 20.12
N LYS A 30 22.17 -17.43 18.93
CA LYS A 30 20.88 -17.05 18.31
C LYS A 30 19.82 -18.09 18.65
N ALA A 31 18.75 -17.65 19.27
CA ALA A 31 17.57 -18.47 19.53
C ALA A 31 16.40 -17.92 18.75
N TYR A 32 15.81 -18.74 17.91
CA TYR A 32 14.64 -18.40 17.11
C TYR A 32 13.40 -19.00 17.75
N TRP A 33 12.42 -18.17 17.99
CA TRP A 33 11.10 -18.59 18.48
C TRP A 33 10.03 -17.85 17.68
N ASN A 34 9.21 -18.60 16.94
CA ASN A 34 8.09 -18.07 16.12
C ASN A 34 7.97 -16.54 16.16
N SER A 35 8.48 -15.82 15.21
CA SER A 35 8.46 -14.35 15.13
C SER A 35 9.30 -13.55 16.14
N ARG A 36 10.14 -14.16 17.00
CA ARG A 36 11.03 -13.42 17.91
C ARG A 36 12.45 -13.94 17.86
N LEU A 37 13.38 -13.04 17.58
CA LEU A 37 14.82 -13.33 17.62
C LEU A 37 15.37 -12.96 19.01
N LEU A 38 15.81 -13.96 19.78
CA LEU A 38 16.42 -13.75 21.06
C LEU A 38 17.95 -13.85 20.91
N PHE A 39 18.65 -12.74 21.12
CA PHE A 39 20.12 -12.74 21.18
C PHE A 39 20.58 -12.93 22.62
N LEU A 40 21.27 -14.03 22.86
CA LEU A 40 21.94 -14.28 24.13
C LEU A 40 23.43 -13.93 23.96
N MET A 41 23.87 -12.84 24.59
CA MET A 41 25.28 -12.49 24.67
C MET A 41 25.85 -12.99 26.02
N THR A 42 26.97 -13.69 25.95
CA THR A 42 27.74 -14.06 27.14
C THR A 42 28.90 -13.08 27.31
N SER A 43 28.96 -12.39 28.44
CA SER A 43 30.14 -11.66 28.89
C SER A 43 30.75 -12.35 30.11
N GLU A 44 31.96 -11.99 30.49
CA GLU A 44 32.62 -12.51 31.68
C GLU A 44 31.86 -12.26 33.00
N GLU A 45 30.91 -11.36 33.01
CA GLU A 45 30.07 -11.01 34.17
C GLU A 45 28.72 -11.75 34.26
N GLY A 46 28.40 -12.66 33.34
CA GLY A 46 27.17 -13.45 33.34
C GLY A 46 26.26 -13.23 32.12
N ILE A 47 25.21 -14.03 32.05
CA ILE A 47 24.30 -14.04 30.90
C ILE A 47 23.32 -12.84 31.05
N LYS A 48 23.54 -11.79 30.28
CA LYS A 48 22.54 -10.71 30.11
C LYS A 48 21.65 -11.04 28.92
N THR A 49 20.37 -11.19 29.17
CA THR A 49 19.35 -11.33 28.11
C THR A 49 18.92 -9.94 27.67
N LYS A 50 19.28 -9.53 26.45
CA LYS A 50 18.60 -8.46 25.74
C LYS A 50 17.63 -9.11 24.76
N SER A 51 16.34 -8.93 24.98
CA SER A 51 15.34 -9.26 23.96
C SER A 51 15.28 -8.11 22.98
N TYR A 52 15.64 -8.37 21.74
CA TYR A 52 15.32 -7.49 20.64
C TYR A 52 14.12 -8.12 19.92
N THR A 53 13.01 -7.44 19.94
CA THR A 53 11.93 -7.76 19.04
C THR A 53 12.34 -7.18 17.68
N TYR A 54 12.68 -8.03 16.74
CA TYR A 54 12.81 -7.60 15.36
C TYR A 54 11.37 -7.43 14.83
N ARG A 55 10.99 -6.21 14.71
CA ARG A 55 9.79 -5.84 14.01
C ARG A 55 10.17 -5.64 12.55
N LYS A 56 9.68 -6.46 11.68
CA LYS A 56 9.59 -6.18 10.26
C LYS A 56 8.46 -5.18 10.10
N LYS A 57 8.58 -4.19 9.29
CA LYS A 57 7.80 -2.97 9.30
C LYS A 57 6.76 -2.97 8.21
N ILE A 58 5.59 -2.44 8.46
CA ILE A 58 4.45 -2.42 7.57
C ILE A 58 3.64 -1.18 7.75
N SER A 59 3.14 -0.63 6.76
CA SER A 59 2.40 0.58 6.83
C SER A 59 1.23 0.58 5.91
N SER A 60 0.20 1.11 6.28
CA SER A 60 -0.94 1.34 5.50
C SER A 60 -1.58 2.66 5.76
N GLN A 61 -2.57 3.00 5.23
CA GLN A 61 -2.99 4.21 4.83
C GLN A 61 -4.34 4.69 5.12
N GLU A 62 -4.44 5.91 5.10
CA GLU A 62 -5.58 6.61 4.66
C GLU A 62 -5.39 7.92 4.00
N GLU A 63 -6.11 8.11 2.96
CA GLU A 63 -6.70 9.38 2.64
C GLU A 63 -8.12 9.19 2.12
N LEU A 64 -9.09 9.41 2.97
CA LEU A 64 -10.43 9.66 2.51
C LEU A 64 -10.67 11.14 2.18
N ILE A 65 -9.65 11.99 2.34
CA ILE A 65 -9.75 13.41 2.02
C ILE A 65 -8.47 13.87 1.40
N LYS A 66 -8.44 13.97 0.08
CA LYS A 66 -7.35 14.52 -0.75
C LYS A 66 -6.03 13.75 -0.70
N MET A 67 -6.06 12.54 -1.17
CA MET A 67 -4.95 12.14 -1.99
C MET A 67 -4.85 13.07 -3.19
N LYS A 68 -3.60 13.36 -3.60
CA LYS A 68 -3.36 13.15 -5.03
C LYS A 68 -3.54 11.65 -5.23
N MET A 69 -4.78 11.20 -5.20
CA MET A 69 -5.14 9.94 -5.74
C MET A 69 -4.53 9.97 -7.12
N ASN A 70 -3.79 8.99 -7.44
CA ASN A 70 -3.58 8.64 -8.81
C ASN A 70 -4.93 8.89 -9.46
N LYS A 71 -5.04 9.78 -10.43
CA LYS A 71 -6.34 10.25 -10.98
C LYS A 71 -7.24 9.12 -11.44
N TRP A 72 -6.70 7.92 -11.55
CA TRP A 72 -7.34 6.64 -11.77
C TRP A 72 -8.44 6.30 -10.75
N THR A 73 -8.22 6.64 -9.48
CA THR A 73 -9.20 6.43 -8.42
C THR A 73 -10.20 7.58 -8.32
N VAL A 74 -9.96 8.75 -8.94
CA VAL A 74 -10.89 9.87 -8.92
C VAL A 74 -12.18 9.55 -9.70
N GLY A 75 -12.09 8.80 -10.79
CA GLY A 75 -13.27 8.34 -11.53
C GLY A 75 -14.19 7.44 -10.70
N LEU A 76 -13.62 6.65 -9.81
CA LEU A 76 -14.34 5.71 -8.94
C LEU A 76 -14.72 6.32 -7.58
N ALA A 77 -13.92 7.25 -7.05
CA ALA A 77 -14.18 7.89 -5.76
C ALA A 77 -15.07 9.14 -5.87
N ALA A 78 -15.29 9.69 -7.06
CA ALA A 78 -16.19 10.83 -7.26
C ALA A 78 -17.66 10.51 -6.96
N ALA A 79 -18.01 9.24 -6.82
CA ALA A 79 -19.37 8.80 -6.55
C ALA A 79 -19.77 8.75 -5.06
N GLY A 80 -18.87 8.99 -4.09
CA GLY A 80 -19.27 8.71 -2.72
C GLY A 80 -18.62 9.42 -1.54
N VAL A 81 -17.65 10.31 -1.71
CA VAL A 81 -17.03 10.99 -0.54
C VAL A 81 -17.43 12.44 -0.47
N VAL A 82 -18.55 12.70 0.18
CA VAL A 82 -18.94 14.04 0.61
C VAL A 82 -18.05 14.45 1.77
N SER A 83 -17.27 15.49 1.57
CA SER A 83 -16.47 16.12 2.61
C SER A 83 -17.34 16.59 3.78
N LEU A 84 -17.23 15.94 4.92
CA LEU A 84 -17.69 16.50 6.19
C LEU A 84 -16.68 17.54 6.68
N ALA A 85 -16.63 18.69 6.02
CA ALA A 85 -16.06 19.88 6.62
C ALA A 85 -17.08 20.44 7.62
N SER A 86 -17.09 19.93 8.83
CA SER A 86 -17.77 20.61 9.94
C SER A 86 -16.99 21.86 10.28
N THR A 87 -17.49 23.01 9.88
CA THR A 87 -17.02 24.32 10.33
C THR A 87 -17.35 24.49 11.81
N ALA A 88 -16.46 24.01 12.69
CA ALA A 88 -16.45 24.43 14.07
C ALA A 88 -15.82 25.82 14.12
N GLN A 89 -16.63 26.86 14.38
CA GLN A 89 -16.13 28.17 14.75
C GLN A 89 -15.42 28.06 16.11
N ALA A 90 -14.09 28.14 16.13
CA ALA A 90 -13.31 28.23 17.34
C ALA A 90 -12.90 29.69 17.58
N GLU A 91 -13.10 30.16 18.81
CA GLU A 91 -12.58 31.45 19.27
C GLU A 91 -11.05 31.52 19.19
N GLU A 92 -10.52 32.74 18.99
CA GLU A 92 -9.11 33.06 18.80
C GLU A 92 -8.19 32.54 19.93
N ASN A 93 -7.72 31.30 19.77
CA ASN A 93 -6.59 30.79 20.52
C ASN A 93 -5.46 30.52 19.53
N SER A 94 -4.28 31.07 19.75
CA SER A 94 -3.16 31.02 18.79
C SER A 94 -2.75 29.59 18.38
N VAL A 95 -2.98 28.60 19.26
CA VAL A 95 -2.74 27.19 18.95
C VAL A 95 -3.82 26.63 18.02
N LEU A 96 -5.08 27.01 18.20
CA LEU A 96 -6.18 26.60 17.33
C LEU A 96 -6.10 27.25 15.94
N THR A 97 -5.60 28.48 15.87
CA THR A 97 -5.38 29.16 14.58
C THR A 97 -4.28 28.48 13.76
N SER A 98 -3.22 27.99 14.41
CA SER A 98 -2.16 27.24 13.71
C SER A 98 -2.61 25.85 13.23
N LEU A 99 -3.66 25.28 13.82
CA LEU A 99 -4.26 23.99 13.43
C LEU A 99 -5.47 24.15 12.49
N SER A 100 -5.92 25.38 12.21
CA SER A 100 -7.15 25.63 11.44
C SER A 100 -7.12 25.13 10.00
N SER A 101 -5.92 24.90 9.44
CA SER A 101 -5.72 24.29 8.11
C SER A 101 -5.39 22.80 8.18
N THR A 102 -5.22 22.24 9.39
CA THR A 102 -4.90 20.82 9.56
C THR A 102 -6.18 20.00 9.56
N VAL A 103 -6.21 18.98 8.73
CA VAL A 103 -7.26 17.97 8.69
C VAL A 103 -6.75 16.74 9.45
N LEU A 104 -7.54 16.28 10.41
CA LEU A 104 -7.38 15.00 11.07
C LEU A 104 -8.40 14.03 10.47
N SER A 105 -7.94 12.91 9.99
CA SER A 105 -8.77 11.82 9.46
C SER A 105 -8.22 10.46 9.90
N GLY A 106 -9.01 9.45 9.70
CA GLY A 106 -8.57 8.11 10.04
C GLY A 106 -9.60 7.04 9.67
N SER A 107 -9.23 5.75 9.79
CA SER A 107 -10.10 4.60 9.59
C SER A 107 -9.90 3.47 10.57
N VAL A 108 -10.87 2.60 10.56
CA VAL A 108 -10.79 1.28 11.18
C VAL A 108 -11.34 0.26 10.22
N GLU A 109 -10.64 -0.86 10.07
CA GLU A 109 -11.01 -1.92 9.16
C GLU A 109 -11.01 -3.28 9.85
N ALA A 110 -12.03 -4.09 9.57
CA ALA A 110 -12.16 -5.45 10.05
C ALA A 110 -12.74 -6.35 8.95
N SER A 111 -12.35 -7.61 8.95
CA SER A 111 -12.87 -8.59 8.00
C SER A 111 -13.12 -9.95 8.63
N TYR A 112 -13.84 -10.77 7.89
CA TYR A 112 -13.88 -12.21 8.05
C TYR A 112 -13.49 -12.85 6.73
N VAL A 113 -12.56 -13.79 6.76
CA VAL A 113 -12.15 -14.58 5.61
C VAL A 113 -12.54 -16.05 5.79
N GLY A 114 -12.84 -16.72 4.69
CA GLY A 114 -13.11 -18.13 4.69
C GLY A 114 -12.80 -18.77 3.34
N SER A 115 -12.34 -20.03 3.36
CA SER A 115 -12.03 -20.80 2.16
C SER A 115 -13.13 -21.81 1.87
N PHE A 116 -13.37 -22.04 0.57
CA PHE A 116 -14.19 -23.16 0.10
C PHE A 116 -13.35 -24.37 -0.25
N SER A 117 -12.04 -24.21 -0.36
CA SER A 117 -11.07 -25.27 -0.69
C SER A 117 -10.49 -25.86 0.59
N SER A 118 -10.50 -27.21 0.71
CA SER A 118 -9.97 -27.91 1.89
C SER A 118 -8.45 -28.03 1.88
N ASP A 119 -7.83 -28.03 0.73
CA ASP A 119 -6.42 -28.37 0.53
C ASP A 119 -5.52 -27.15 0.27
N ASN A 120 -6.10 -26.08 -0.27
CA ASN A 120 -5.45 -24.78 -0.48
C ASN A 120 -6.36 -23.68 0.04
N ASN A 121 -5.97 -23.05 1.13
CA ASN A 121 -6.69 -21.92 1.70
C ASN A 121 -6.07 -20.61 1.19
N LEU A 122 -6.80 -19.88 0.36
CA LEU A 122 -6.38 -18.61 -0.23
C LEU A 122 -5.93 -17.58 0.82
N TYR A 123 -6.54 -17.61 2.00
CA TYR A 123 -6.28 -16.64 3.07
C TYR A 123 -5.51 -17.23 4.28
N GLY A 124 -5.00 -18.46 4.16
CA GLY A 124 -4.34 -19.16 5.27
C GLY A 124 -5.36 -19.81 6.22
N GLU A 125 -5.78 -19.17 7.29
CA GLU A 125 -6.76 -19.70 8.24
C GLU A 125 -8.06 -18.90 8.19
N ASP A 126 -9.21 -19.61 8.21
CA ASP A 126 -10.53 -18.98 8.28
C ASP A 126 -10.70 -18.22 9.59
N GLY A 127 -11.24 -17.01 9.55
CA GLY A 127 -11.48 -16.30 10.79
C GLY A 127 -11.73 -14.79 10.66
N PHE A 128 -11.93 -14.19 11.82
CA PHE A 128 -12.02 -12.73 11.94
C PHE A 128 -10.64 -12.09 12.03
N SER A 129 -10.47 -10.98 11.35
CA SER A 129 -9.29 -10.13 11.41
C SER A 129 -9.67 -8.70 11.77
N ALA A 130 -8.92 -8.10 12.69
CA ALA A 130 -8.85 -6.66 12.82
C ALA A 130 -7.74 -6.18 11.86
N ASN A 131 -8.11 -5.84 10.63
CA ASN A 131 -7.14 -5.53 9.57
C ASN A 131 -6.27 -4.34 9.93
N GLY A 132 -6.81 -3.38 10.66
CA GLY A 132 -6.01 -2.28 11.19
C GLY A 132 -6.78 -0.97 11.29
N ALA A 133 -6.02 0.04 11.65
CA ALA A 133 -6.49 1.41 11.71
C ALA A 133 -5.45 2.35 11.13
N SER A 134 -5.89 3.53 10.71
CA SER A 134 -5.00 4.60 10.28
C SER A 134 -5.31 5.91 10.99
N LEU A 135 -4.33 6.80 11.00
CA LEU A 135 -4.47 8.16 11.49
C LEU A 135 -3.63 9.08 10.60
N SER A 136 -4.29 10.05 9.98
CA SER A 136 -3.65 11.04 9.11
C SER A 136 -3.82 12.46 9.64
N LEU A 137 -2.75 13.22 9.56
CA LEU A 137 -2.70 14.66 9.77
C LEU A 137 -2.16 15.31 8.50
N SER A 138 -2.96 16.12 7.85
CA SER A 138 -2.55 16.79 6.63
C SER A 138 -2.95 18.26 6.57
N SER A 139 -2.18 19.04 5.82
CA SER A 139 -2.52 20.40 5.45
C SER A 139 -2.08 20.63 4.00
N PRO A 140 -2.99 20.89 3.08
CA PRO A 140 -2.65 21.03 1.65
C PRO A 140 -1.95 22.36 1.31
N GLY A 141 -1.70 23.22 2.28
CA GLY A 141 -1.24 24.59 2.04
C GLY A 141 -2.39 25.51 1.57
N SER A 142 -2.07 26.74 1.25
CA SER A 142 -3.10 27.74 0.83
C SER A 142 -3.59 27.54 -0.61
N GLY A 143 -2.85 26.83 -1.45
CA GLY A 143 -3.15 26.68 -2.88
C GLY A 143 -2.96 27.93 -3.74
N GLU A 144 -2.59 29.07 -3.15
CA GLU A 144 -2.36 30.32 -3.83
C GLU A 144 -0.88 30.73 -3.78
N GLY A 145 -0.31 31.03 -4.95
CA GLY A 145 1.08 31.46 -5.06
C GLY A 145 2.08 30.43 -4.53
N TYR A 146 3.09 30.88 -3.81
CA TYR A 146 3.99 29.99 -3.08
C TYR A 146 3.31 29.51 -1.81
N SER A 147 3.10 28.22 -1.72
CA SER A 147 2.49 27.63 -0.52
C SER A 147 3.20 26.35 -0.10
N ALA A 148 3.09 26.02 1.18
CA ALA A 148 3.61 24.78 1.74
C ALA A 148 2.51 24.02 2.49
N GLY A 149 2.52 22.71 2.36
CA GLY A 149 1.67 21.79 3.07
C GLY A 149 2.49 20.66 3.68
N TYR A 150 1.82 19.72 4.32
CA TYR A 150 2.42 18.50 4.83
C TYR A 150 1.41 17.36 4.85
N ASN A 151 1.92 16.15 4.81
CA ASN A 151 1.16 14.94 5.07
C ASN A 151 1.95 14.05 6.04
N PHE A 152 1.29 13.67 7.14
CA PHE A 152 1.81 12.71 8.10
C PHE A 152 0.76 11.64 8.36
N GLU A 153 1.16 10.39 8.22
CA GLU A 153 0.24 9.27 8.27
C GLU A 153 0.82 8.07 9.00
N LEU A 154 0.03 7.56 9.95
CA LEU A 154 0.33 6.40 10.76
C LEU A 154 -0.65 5.28 10.49
N LEU A 155 -0.16 4.08 10.59
CA LEU A 155 -0.94 2.89 10.54
C LEU A 155 -0.67 1.95 11.66
N PHE A 156 -1.65 1.08 11.90
CA PHE A 156 -1.70 0.15 13.01
C PHE A 156 -2.33 -1.17 12.57
N GLY A 157 -1.85 -2.29 13.14
CA GLY A 157 -2.42 -3.62 12.97
C GLY A 157 -1.91 -4.35 11.73
N ASN A 158 -2.70 -5.30 11.19
CA ASN A 158 -2.28 -6.17 10.10
C ASN A 158 -1.93 -5.40 8.83
N ARG A 159 -2.74 -4.40 8.44
CA ARG A 159 -2.41 -3.52 7.33
C ARG A 159 -1.04 -2.89 7.52
N ALA A 160 -0.72 -2.42 8.73
CA ALA A 160 0.62 -2.04 9.10
C ALA A 160 1.56 -3.25 9.06
N HIS A 161 1.18 -4.49 9.29
CA HIS A 161 2.00 -5.68 9.22
C HIS A 161 2.29 -6.16 7.79
N ASP A 162 1.38 -6.09 6.87
CA ASP A 162 1.50 -6.58 5.51
C ASP A 162 2.47 -5.74 4.65
N PHE A 163 2.69 -4.51 5.00
CA PHE A 163 3.55 -3.56 4.30
C PHE A 163 5.04 -3.58 4.72
N ALA A 164 5.41 -3.78 5.94
CA ALA A 164 6.80 -3.84 6.43
C ALA A 164 7.03 -4.67 7.72
N GLY A 165 6.03 -5.49 8.21
CA GLY A 165 6.17 -6.43 9.35
C GLY A 165 6.16 -5.83 10.74
N GLU A 166 5.63 -4.62 10.95
CA GLU A 166 5.49 -3.99 12.28
C GLU A 166 4.02 -3.72 12.60
N ASP A 167 3.60 -3.77 13.85
CA ASP A 167 2.23 -3.44 14.23
C ASP A 167 1.92 -1.92 14.15
N THR A 168 2.88 -1.09 13.80
CA THR A 168 2.75 0.37 13.65
C THR A 168 3.81 0.92 12.71
N HIS A 169 3.43 1.83 11.82
CA HIS A 169 4.37 2.43 10.87
C HIS A 169 4.02 3.88 10.52
N ILE A 170 5.02 4.63 10.08
CA ILE A 170 4.86 5.91 9.39
C ILE A 170 4.80 5.61 7.89
N LYS A 171 3.64 5.75 7.28
CA LYS A 171 3.50 5.57 5.83
C LYS A 171 3.86 6.84 5.08
N ASN A 172 3.33 7.95 5.51
CA ASN A 172 3.62 9.25 4.92
C ASN A 172 4.25 10.18 5.97
N ALA A 173 5.33 10.85 5.59
CA ALA A 173 5.96 11.92 6.35
C ALA A 173 6.65 12.87 5.35
N ASN A 174 5.89 13.78 4.76
CA ASN A 174 6.39 14.64 3.71
C ASN A 174 5.88 16.07 3.80
N ILE A 175 6.62 16.96 3.15
CA ILE A 175 6.28 18.36 2.94
C ILE A 175 5.94 18.54 1.47
N SER A 176 4.83 19.19 1.19
CA SER A 176 4.45 19.61 -0.15
C SER A 176 4.69 21.10 -0.34
N LEU A 177 5.25 21.48 -1.49
CA LEU A 177 5.48 22.86 -1.88
C LEU A 177 4.79 23.10 -3.22
N SER A 178 3.96 24.13 -3.31
CA SER A 178 3.40 24.57 -4.59
C SER A 178 4.13 25.84 -5.04
N LEU A 179 4.67 25.79 -6.24
CA LEU A 179 5.45 26.85 -6.85
C LEU A 179 4.71 27.39 -8.08
N PRO A 180 4.38 28.69 -8.16
CA PRO A 180 3.70 29.29 -9.31
C PRO A 180 4.68 29.58 -10.47
N VAL A 181 5.39 28.55 -10.93
CA VAL A 181 6.37 28.62 -12.03
C VAL A 181 5.78 27.90 -13.24
N GLY A 182 5.70 28.54 -14.38
CA GLY A 182 5.05 28.00 -15.57
C GLY A 182 3.57 27.73 -15.32
N ASN A 183 3.14 26.50 -15.55
CA ASN A 183 1.77 26.03 -15.26
C ASN A 183 1.57 25.62 -13.80
N GLY A 184 2.53 25.91 -12.94
CA GLY A 184 2.59 25.41 -11.55
C GLY A 184 3.48 24.17 -11.45
N VAL A 185 4.32 24.13 -10.42
CA VAL A 185 5.13 22.96 -10.06
C VAL A 185 4.83 22.61 -8.62
N ASP A 186 4.42 21.38 -8.37
CA ASP A 186 4.29 20.84 -7.04
C ASP A 186 5.50 19.97 -6.71
N LEU A 187 6.13 20.21 -5.56
CA LEU A 187 7.21 19.39 -5.03
C LEU A 187 6.72 18.64 -3.80
N THR A 188 7.10 17.38 -3.68
CA THR A 188 6.93 16.58 -2.47
C THR A 188 8.29 16.12 -1.98
N LEU A 189 8.61 16.37 -0.70
CA LEU A 189 9.90 16.02 -0.09
C LEU A 189 9.67 15.21 1.17
N GLY A 190 10.33 14.07 1.29
CA GLY A 190 10.24 13.17 2.44
C GLY A 190 9.81 11.77 2.06
N HIS A 191 8.99 11.15 2.88
CA HIS A 191 8.46 9.82 2.65
C HIS A 191 7.02 9.90 2.12
N PHE A 192 6.76 9.30 0.96
CA PHE A 192 5.52 9.45 0.21
C PHE A 192 5.15 8.15 -0.55
N ASP A 193 3.88 8.04 -0.92
CA ASP A 193 3.37 6.92 -1.71
C ASP A 193 4.01 6.87 -3.10
N THR A 194 4.12 5.68 -3.65
CA THR A 194 4.59 5.47 -5.02
C THR A 194 3.76 6.23 -6.05
N ILE A 195 4.35 6.43 -7.22
CA ILE A 195 3.66 7.01 -8.39
C ILE A 195 3.12 5.93 -9.34
N VAL A 196 3.45 4.66 -9.13
CA VAL A 196 2.98 3.55 -9.94
C VAL A 196 1.73 2.90 -9.33
N GLY A 197 0.97 2.18 -10.13
CA GLY A 197 -0.12 1.33 -9.68
C GLY A 197 -1.52 1.84 -10.00
N TYR A 198 -2.40 0.90 -10.26
CA TYR A 198 -3.85 1.10 -10.42
C TYR A 198 -4.55 1.06 -9.07
N GLU A 199 -4.16 0.14 -8.23
CA GLU A 199 -4.69 -0.04 -6.89
C GLU A 199 -3.86 0.77 -5.88
N VAL A 200 -4.52 1.15 -4.79
CA VAL A 200 -3.88 1.83 -3.68
C VAL A 200 -4.04 0.99 -2.42
N GLU A 201 -3.20 1.23 -1.44
CA GLU A 201 -3.21 0.45 -0.21
C GLU A 201 -4.52 0.57 0.56
N ALA A 202 -5.20 1.73 0.60
CA ALA A 202 -6.51 1.88 1.24
C ALA A 202 -7.57 1.03 0.55
N SER A 203 -8.01 -0.05 1.19
CA SER A 203 -8.97 -0.99 0.60
C SER A 203 -10.25 -0.31 0.11
N ALA A 204 -10.77 0.66 0.86
CA ALA A 204 -11.96 1.41 0.49
C ALA A 204 -11.80 2.30 -0.75
N SER A 205 -10.58 2.56 -1.19
CA SER A 205 -10.29 3.35 -2.40
C SER A 205 -10.11 2.47 -3.65
N ASN A 206 -10.23 1.17 -3.50
CA ASN A 206 -10.14 0.20 -4.60
C ASN A 206 -11.52 -0.42 -4.88
N PRO A 207 -11.76 -0.88 -6.11
CA PRO A 207 -12.99 -1.57 -6.46
C PRO A 207 -13.17 -2.86 -5.65
N ASN A 208 -12.10 -3.59 -5.43
CA ASN A 208 -12.04 -4.86 -4.70
C ASN A 208 -11.35 -4.67 -3.34
N VAL A 209 -11.55 -5.59 -2.41
CA VAL A 209 -10.87 -5.59 -1.09
C VAL A 209 -9.49 -6.18 -1.21
N ASP A 210 -9.42 -7.34 -1.84
CA ASP A 210 -8.17 -8.01 -2.14
C ASP A 210 -7.43 -7.32 -3.29
N ARG A 211 -6.12 -7.52 -3.38
CA ARG A 211 -5.26 -6.85 -4.36
C ARG A 211 -4.97 -7.74 -5.56
N SER A 212 -4.68 -7.09 -6.70
CA SER A 212 -4.16 -7.78 -7.88
C SER A 212 -2.71 -8.23 -7.67
N TYR A 213 -2.27 -9.18 -8.46
CA TYR A 213 -0.86 -9.56 -8.51
C TYR A 213 0.05 -8.39 -8.93
N GLY A 214 -0.43 -7.47 -9.77
CA GLY A 214 0.32 -6.27 -10.14
C GLY A 214 0.65 -5.41 -8.94
N TYR A 215 -0.29 -5.22 -8.02
CA TYR A 215 -0.06 -4.48 -6.77
C TYR A 215 1.09 -5.07 -5.94
N ASP A 216 1.26 -6.40 -5.92
CA ASP A 216 2.35 -7.06 -5.19
C ASP A 216 3.71 -6.89 -5.88
N LEU A 217 3.73 -6.58 -7.18
CA LEU A 217 4.94 -6.25 -7.92
C LEU A 217 5.38 -4.79 -7.73
N GLU A 218 4.45 -3.90 -7.39
CA GLU A 218 4.69 -2.47 -7.28
C GLU A 218 5.51 -2.10 -6.03
N PRO A 219 6.36 -1.05 -6.11
CA PRO A 219 6.87 -0.42 -4.90
C PRO A 219 5.75 0.32 -4.20
N PHE A 220 5.74 0.34 -2.86
CA PHE A 220 4.66 0.97 -2.11
C PHE A 220 4.93 2.42 -1.73
N THR A 221 6.15 2.70 -1.29
CA THR A 221 6.54 4.03 -0.82
C THR A 221 7.97 4.36 -1.21
N HIS A 222 8.25 5.64 -1.26
CA HIS A 222 9.59 6.15 -1.53
C HIS A 222 10.00 7.22 -0.52
N THR A 223 11.30 7.31 -0.23
CA THR A 223 11.88 8.44 0.49
C THR A 223 12.74 9.23 -0.48
N GLY A 224 12.37 10.50 -0.73
CA GLY A 224 13.05 11.28 -1.76
C GLY A 224 12.37 12.60 -2.05
N VAL A 225 12.39 12.96 -3.34
CA VAL A 225 11.76 14.18 -3.87
C VAL A 225 11.00 13.86 -5.15
N LEU A 226 9.77 14.37 -5.26
CA LEU A 226 8.96 14.37 -6.48
C LEU A 226 8.69 15.78 -6.93
N ALA A 227 8.68 16.00 -8.25
CA ALA A 227 8.20 17.22 -8.89
C ALA A 227 7.10 16.85 -9.90
N SER A 228 5.95 17.49 -9.79
CA SER A 228 4.82 17.28 -10.71
C SER A 228 4.39 18.59 -11.34
N THR A 229 4.05 18.56 -12.62
CA THR A 229 3.51 19.72 -13.33
C THR A 229 2.59 19.30 -14.46
N SER A 230 1.60 20.15 -14.77
CA SER A 230 0.78 19.97 -15.98
C SER A 230 1.49 20.68 -17.16
N LEU A 231 1.83 19.91 -18.19
CA LEU A 231 2.40 20.46 -19.43
C LEU A 231 1.30 21.10 -20.30
N MET A 232 0.13 20.51 -20.28
CA MET A 232 -1.09 20.95 -20.99
C MET A 232 -2.29 20.67 -20.09
N ASP A 233 -3.47 21.15 -20.43
CA ASP A 233 -4.70 20.94 -19.66
C ASP A 233 -5.01 19.46 -19.41
N ASN A 234 -4.54 18.60 -20.29
CA ASN A 234 -4.82 17.15 -20.28
C ASN A 234 -3.56 16.28 -20.21
N VAL A 235 -2.36 16.84 -19.98
CA VAL A 235 -1.09 16.11 -19.88
C VAL A 235 -0.36 16.55 -18.63
N SER A 236 -0.10 15.63 -17.73
CA SER A 236 0.70 15.84 -16.53
C SER A 236 1.95 14.97 -16.55
N VAL A 237 3.03 15.47 -15.98
CA VAL A 237 4.31 14.78 -15.84
C VAL A 237 4.75 14.84 -14.39
N THR A 238 5.26 13.72 -13.89
CA THR A 238 5.88 13.60 -12.57
C THR A 238 7.28 13.01 -12.72
N LEU A 239 8.27 13.64 -12.08
CA LEU A 239 9.64 13.15 -12.04
C LEU A 239 10.15 13.19 -10.61
N GLY A 240 11.00 12.24 -10.24
CA GLY A 240 11.52 12.16 -8.88
C GLY A 240 12.83 11.41 -8.76
N LEU A 241 13.43 11.59 -7.60
CA LEU A 241 14.57 10.81 -7.12
C LEU A 241 14.20 10.21 -5.76
N ALA A 242 14.52 8.94 -5.59
CA ALA A 242 14.27 8.18 -4.38
C ALA A 242 15.54 7.51 -3.86
N ASN A 243 15.55 7.16 -2.58
CA ASN A 243 16.69 6.47 -1.98
C ASN A 243 16.80 5.01 -2.43
N ALA A 244 15.69 4.39 -2.82
CA ALA A 244 15.60 2.97 -3.20
C ALA A 244 14.34 2.72 -4.04
N PHE A 245 14.26 1.55 -4.69
CA PHE A 245 13.10 1.09 -5.46
C PHE A 245 11.84 1.08 -4.58
N ASP A 246 11.87 0.36 -3.48
CA ASP A 246 10.82 0.37 -2.47
C ASP A 246 11.43 0.71 -1.12
N SER A 247 11.07 1.88 -0.57
CA SER A 247 11.73 2.37 0.62
C SER A 247 10.87 2.20 1.86
N SER A 248 11.39 1.44 2.81
CA SER A 248 10.93 1.59 4.18
C SER A 248 11.21 3.02 4.67
N TYR A 249 10.39 3.50 5.62
CA TYR A 249 10.57 4.82 6.20
C TYR A 249 12.04 5.10 6.56
N ASN A 250 12.56 6.21 6.06
CA ASN A 250 13.92 6.68 6.28
C ASN A 250 15.02 5.71 5.80
N SER A 251 14.76 4.90 4.78
CA SER A 251 15.82 4.15 4.11
C SER A 251 16.86 5.13 3.54
N GLN A 252 18.11 4.70 3.53
CA GLN A 252 19.22 5.46 2.97
C GLN A 252 19.64 4.82 1.66
N PRO A 253 20.15 5.58 0.68
CA PRO A 253 20.80 5.00 -0.48
C PRO A 253 21.86 4.00 -0.03
N SER A 254 21.96 2.85 -0.67
CA SER A 254 22.92 1.84 -0.28
C SER A 254 24.34 2.39 -0.37
N ALA A 255 25.07 2.32 0.74
CA ALA A 255 26.49 2.73 0.78
C ALA A 255 27.38 1.80 -0.07
N GLU A 256 26.90 0.61 -0.41
CA GLU A 256 27.59 -0.34 -1.30
C GLU A 256 27.51 0.10 -2.77
N LEU A 257 26.55 0.98 -3.10
CA LEU A 257 26.25 1.48 -4.44
C LEU A 257 26.74 2.91 -4.70
N ASP A 258 27.78 3.39 -4.01
CA ASP A 258 28.30 4.75 -4.11
C ASP A 258 27.24 5.86 -3.88
N GLY A 259 26.10 5.52 -3.22
CA GLY A 259 25.04 6.47 -2.89
C GLY A 259 24.23 6.93 -4.11
N THR A 260 24.06 6.07 -5.12
CA THR A 260 23.18 6.35 -6.26
C THR A 260 21.72 6.39 -5.82
N PHE A 261 20.94 7.29 -6.45
CA PHE A 261 19.51 7.42 -6.22
C PHE A 261 18.73 6.66 -7.29
N GLY A 262 17.62 6.09 -6.91
CA GLY A 262 16.62 5.61 -7.84
C GLY A 262 15.88 6.74 -8.55
N PHE A 263 15.28 6.44 -9.67
CA PHE A 263 14.56 7.37 -10.53
C PHE A 263 13.06 7.02 -10.55
N LEU A 264 12.22 8.07 -10.49
CA LEU A 264 10.78 7.94 -10.63
C LEU A 264 10.32 8.83 -11.79
N GLY A 265 9.54 8.28 -12.72
CA GLY A 265 8.99 9.01 -13.84
C GLY A 265 7.55 8.58 -14.16
N GLY A 266 6.68 9.56 -14.44
CA GLY A 266 5.29 9.27 -14.81
C GLY A 266 4.72 10.31 -15.77
N VAL A 267 3.87 9.86 -16.67
CA VAL A 267 3.11 10.70 -17.60
C VAL A 267 1.65 10.26 -17.57
N GLU A 268 0.76 11.21 -17.37
CA GLU A 268 -0.67 11.00 -17.45
C GLU A 268 -1.27 11.81 -18.60
N VAL A 269 -2.15 11.15 -19.35
CA VAL A 269 -2.93 11.79 -20.41
C VAL A 269 -4.41 11.55 -20.15
N THR A 270 -5.18 12.61 -19.93
CA THR A 270 -6.64 12.56 -19.81
C THR A 270 -7.29 12.93 -21.14
N VAL A 271 -8.30 12.19 -21.57
CA VAL A 271 -9.04 12.50 -22.79
C VAL A 271 -9.85 13.78 -22.59
N PRO A 272 -9.65 14.81 -23.44
CA PRO A 272 -10.36 16.08 -23.31
C PRO A 272 -11.87 15.95 -23.45
N GLU A 273 -12.58 16.92 -22.88
CA GLU A 273 -14.01 17.11 -23.11
C GLU A 273 -14.33 17.23 -24.61
N GLY A 274 -15.47 16.64 -25.02
CA GLY A 274 -15.94 16.71 -26.41
C GLY A 274 -15.59 15.53 -27.31
N LEU A 275 -14.85 14.53 -26.80
CA LEU A 275 -14.57 13.27 -27.50
C LEU A 275 -15.59 12.15 -27.20
N GLY A 276 -16.84 12.55 -26.94
CA GLY A 276 -17.95 11.63 -26.71
C GLY A 276 -17.79 10.88 -25.39
N PHE A 277 -18.09 9.59 -25.40
CA PHE A 277 -18.05 8.77 -24.19
C PHE A 277 -16.62 8.55 -23.63
N LEU A 278 -15.60 8.80 -24.43
CA LEU A 278 -14.20 8.70 -23.97
C LEU A 278 -13.75 9.93 -23.16
N SER A 279 -14.56 11.01 -23.13
CA SER A 279 -14.21 12.21 -22.35
C SER A 279 -14.02 11.85 -20.88
N GLY A 280 -12.90 12.23 -20.29
CA GLY A 280 -12.53 11.88 -18.91
C GLY A 280 -11.77 10.58 -18.73
N SER A 281 -11.74 9.71 -19.75
CA SER A 281 -10.85 8.53 -19.74
C SER A 281 -9.40 8.96 -19.65
N SER A 282 -8.56 8.15 -19.03
CA SER A 282 -7.15 8.48 -18.89
C SER A 282 -6.21 7.29 -19.14
N VAL A 283 -4.98 7.60 -19.53
CA VAL A 283 -3.87 6.66 -19.66
C VAL A 283 -2.73 7.18 -18.81
N TYR A 284 -2.12 6.30 -18.04
CA TYR A 284 -0.97 6.59 -17.22
C TYR A 284 0.17 5.62 -17.52
N VAL A 285 1.36 6.15 -17.70
CA VAL A 285 2.59 5.37 -17.87
C VAL A 285 3.57 5.82 -16.80
N ALA A 286 4.17 4.88 -16.10
CA ALA A 286 5.15 5.18 -15.08
C ALA A 286 6.33 4.21 -15.11
N TYR A 287 7.44 4.65 -14.54
CA TYR A 287 8.64 3.87 -14.35
C TYR A 287 9.23 4.21 -12.98
N ALA A 288 9.60 3.18 -12.25
CA ALA A 288 10.32 3.27 -10.99
C ALA A 288 11.57 2.41 -11.10
N ASP A 289 12.71 2.97 -10.70
CA ASP A 289 14.03 2.32 -10.78
C ASP A 289 14.77 2.60 -9.47
N GLY A 290 15.26 1.57 -8.82
CA GLY A 290 15.95 1.67 -7.55
C GLY A 290 17.44 1.99 -7.65
N SER A 291 18.02 2.08 -8.84
CA SER A 291 19.45 2.23 -9.17
C SER A 291 20.07 0.93 -9.74
N ASP A 292 21.35 1.01 -10.11
CA ASP A 292 22.12 -0.03 -10.85
C ASP A 292 22.14 -1.45 -10.23
N THR A 293 21.61 -1.66 -9.02
CA THR A 293 21.58 -2.97 -8.33
C THR A 293 20.30 -3.16 -7.51
N GLU A 294 19.25 -2.51 -7.92
CA GLU A 294 17.91 -2.67 -7.33
C GLU A 294 16.91 -2.92 -8.44
N ASP A 295 15.75 -3.40 -8.05
CA ASP A 295 14.67 -3.74 -8.98
C ASP A 295 14.19 -2.51 -9.75
N SER A 296 13.61 -2.75 -10.92
CA SER A 296 12.89 -1.72 -11.69
C SER A 296 11.50 -2.20 -12.07
N LEU A 297 10.59 -1.26 -12.29
CA LEU A 297 9.21 -1.57 -12.68
C LEU A 297 8.73 -0.58 -13.75
N PHE A 298 8.23 -1.12 -14.85
CA PHE A 298 7.48 -0.40 -15.86
C PHE A 298 5.99 -0.66 -15.69
N TYR A 299 5.21 0.43 -15.68
CA TYR A 299 3.78 0.39 -15.46
C TYR A 299 3.00 1.09 -16.56
N VAL A 300 1.90 0.49 -17.00
CA VAL A 300 0.90 1.14 -17.87
C VAL A 300 -0.50 0.84 -17.35
N GLY A 301 -1.27 1.86 -17.11
CA GLY A 301 -2.66 1.71 -16.74
C GLY A 301 -3.61 2.56 -17.59
N ALA A 302 -4.87 2.16 -17.69
CA ALA A 302 -5.94 2.93 -18.33
C ALA A 302 -7.27 2.81 -17.59
N SER A 303 -7.97 3.96 -17.41
CA SER A 303 -9.38 3.97 -17.04
C SER A 303 -10.21 4.53 -18.19
N VAL A 304 -11.33 3.87 -18.47
CA VAL A 304 -12.17 4.21 -19.59
C VAL A 304 -13.59 4.51 -19.08
N GLU A 305 -14.02 5.73 -19.32
CA GLU A 305 -15.43 6.09 -19.18
C GLU A 305 -16.24 5.39 -20.27
N THR A 306 -17.33 4.74 -19.88
CA THR A 306 -18.17 4.02 -20.84
C THR A 306 -19.46 4.80 -21.17
N PRO A 307 -20.10 4.53 -22.31
CA PRO A 307 -21.39 5.15 -22.62
C PRO A 307 -22.55 4.57 -21.81
N ILE A 308 -22.29 3.66 -20.89
CA ILE A 308 -23.28 3.03 -20.02
C ILE A 308 -23.18 3.66 -18.64
N ASP A 309 -24.23 4.32 -18.19
CA ASP A 309 -24.25 4.98 -16.90
C ASP A 309 -23.89 4.02 -15.78
N GLY A 310 -22.95 4.44 -14.93
CA GLY A 310 -22.45 3.67 -13.78
C GLY A 310 -21.48 2.54 -14.12
N VAL A 311 -21.10 2.34 -15.38
CA VAL A 311 -20.09 1.34 -15.77
C VAL A 311 -18.74 1.99 -15.99
N GLY A 312 -17.74 1.60 -15.21
CA GLY A 312 -16.31 1.92 -15.38
C GLY A 312 -15.51 0.69 -15.81
N ILE A 313 -14.46 0.90 -16.60
CA ILE A 313 -13.52 -0.14 -17.01
C ILE A 313 -12.09 0.34 -16.73
N GLY A 314 -11.25 -0.56 -16.26
CA GLY A 314 -9.83 -0.33 -16.03
C GLY A 314 -8.96 -1.46 -16.55
N ILE A 315 -7.71 -1.14 -16.82
CA ILE A 315 -6.65 -2.10 -17.16
C ILE A 315 -5.35 -1.62 -16.54
N ALA A 316 -4.56 -2.53 -16.00
CA ALA A 316 -3.22 -2.28 -15.49
C ALA A 316 -2.26 -3.35 -16.00
N TYR A 317 -1.05 -2.97 -16.32
CA TYR A 317 0.05 -3.85 -16.68
C TYR A 317 1.30 -3.39 -15.93
N ASP A 318 1.93 -4.34 -15.28
CA ASP A 318 3.15 -4.21 -14.50
C ASP A 318 4.20 -5.16 -15.06
N ASP A 319 5.43 -4.69 -15.22
CA ASP A 319 6.58 -5.46 -15.67
C ASP A 319 7.75 -5.13 -14.75
N ARG A 320 8.11 -6.10 -13.88
CA ARG A 320 9.15 -5.93 -12.87
C ARG A 320 10.37 -6.76 -13.21
N GLU A 321 11.50 -6.09 -13.36
CA GLU A 321 12.83 -6.69 -13.47
C GLU A 321 13.46 -6.78 -12.07
N PHE A 322 13.92 -8.00 -11.70
CA PHE A 322 14.56 -8.25 -10.41
C PHE A 322 16.08 -8.33 -10.53
N ASP A 323 16.80 -7.39 -9.95
CA ASP A 323 18.27 -7.42 -9.95
C ASP A 323 18.86 -8.52 -9.04
N SER A 324 18.06 -9.09 -8.14
CA SER A 324 18.45 -10.20 -7.26
C SER A 324 18.77 -11.51 -7.99
N GLY A 325 18.51 -11.59 -9.31
CA GLY A 325 18.59 -12.80 -10.12
C GLY A 325 17.39 -13.73 -9.98
N ALA A 326 16.31 -13.27 -9.35
CA ALA A 326 15.00 -13.89 -9.48
C ALA A 326 14.50 -13.75 -10.94
N PRO A 327 13.62 -14.65 -11.44
CA PRO A 327 12.96 -14.42 -12.72
C PRO A 327 12.17 -13.11 -12.72
N ASP A 328 12.21 -12.38 -13.82
CA ASP A 328 11.35 -11.22 -14.01
C ASP A 328 9.88 -11.64 -13.98
N ALA A 329 9.02 -10.72 -13.61
CA ALA A 329 7.59 -10.99 -13.46
C ALA A 329 6.76 -9.89 -14.10
N ASP A 330 5.73 -10.30 -14.83
CA ASP A 330 4.72 -9.38 -15.34
C ASP A 330 3.32 -9.74 -14.86
N ALA A 331 2.51 -8.72 -14.64
CA ALA A 331 1.12 -8.85 -14.23
C ALA A 331 0.21 -8.02 -15.14
N LEU A 332 -0.98 -8.56 -15.39
CA LEU A 332 -2.02 -7.89 -16.18
C LEU A 332 -3.35 -8.00 -15.42
N ALA A 333 -4.00 -6.87 -15.18
CA ALA A 333 -5.30 -6.81 -14.51
C ALA A 333 -6.34 -6.06 -15.34
N PHE A 334 -7.56 -6.63 -15.39
CA PHE A 334 -8.75 -6.02 -15.97
C PHE A 334 -9.76 -5.77 -14.87
N TYR A 335 -10.32 -4.56 -14.85
CA TYR A 335 -11.32 -4.13 -13.88
C TYR A 335 -12.60 -3.72 -14.58
N ALA A 336 -13.74 -4.08 -13.99
CA ALA A 336 -15.04 -3.55 -14.38
C ALA A 336 -15.86 -3.22 -13.13
N THR A 337 -16.46 -2.05 -13.11
CA THR A 337 -17.31 -1.60 -12.01
C THR A 337 -18.70 -1.24 -12.52
N TYR A 338 -19.71 -1.44 -11.70
CA TYR A 338 -21.07 -1.06 -11.99
C TYR A 338 -21.80 -0.53 -10.75
N GLY A 339 -22.18 0.72 -10.79
CA GLY A 339 -23.05 1.34 -9.78
C GLY A 339 -24.46 0.79 -9.87
N LEU A 340 -24.86 -0.06 -8.93
CA LEU A 340 -26.21 -0.64 -8.86
C LEU A 340 -27.23 0.36 -8.31
N SER A 341 -26.79 1.25 -7.40
CA SER A 341 -27.58 2.33 -6.81
C SER A 341 -26.63 3.36 -6.19
N GLU A 342 -27.17 4.40 -5.56
CA GLU A 342 -26.39 5.42 -4.84
C GLU A 342 -25.56 4.85 -3.66
N SER A 343 -25.90 3.65 -3.19
CA SER A 343 -25.26 3.02 -2.03
C SER A 343 -24.75 1.60 -2.30
N MET A 344 -24.83 1.11 -3.54
CA MET A 344 -24.42 -0.24 -3.90
C MET A 344 -23.65 -0.24 -5.21
N ASP A 345 -22.54 -0.93 -5.22
CA ASP A 345 -21.67 -1.15 -6.38
C ASP A 345 -21.27 -2.62 -6.52
N LEU A 346 -21.02 -3.00 -7.74
CA LEU A 346 -20.44 -4.30 -8.10
C LEU A 346 -19.10 -4.05 -8.78
N ALA A 347 -18.08 -4.78 -8.35
CA ALA A 347 -16.76 -4.76 -8.97
C ALA A 347 -16.36 -6.16 -9.39
N LEU A 348 -15.64 -6.22 -10.50
CA LEU A 348 -15.07 -7.44 -11.04
C LEU A 348 -13.62 -7.16 -11.41
N ARG A 349 -12.71 -8.05 -11.02
CA ARG A 349 -11.32 -8.05 -11.44
C ARG A 349 -10.96 -9.43 -11.99
N TYR A 350 -10.22 -9.46 -13.07
CA TYR A 350 -9.50 -10.63 -13.53
C TYR A 350 -8.04 -10.24 -13.75
N ASP A 351 -7.14 -10.90 -13.06
CA ASP A 351 -5.72 -10.59 -13.10
C ASP A 351 -4.87 -11.86 -13.27
N THR A 352 -3.70 -11.68 -13.84
CA THR A 352 -2.72 -12.74 -14.11
C THR A 352 -1.35 -12.29 -13.67
N LEU A 353 -0.52 -13.24 -13.24
CA LEU A 353 0.90 -13.09 -12.98
C LEU A 353 1.67 -14.14 -13.77
N ASP A 354 2.69 -13.71 -14.52
CA ASP A 354 3.66 -14.56 -15.19
C ASP A 354 5.04 -14.31 -14.56
N THR A 355 5.69 -15.36 -14.08
CA THR A 355 7.05 -15.30 -13.51
C THR A 355 8.08 -15.95 -14.43
N GLY A 356 7.72 -16.21 -15.70
CA GLY A 356 8.54 -16.91 -16.68
C GLY A 356 8.55 -18.44 -16.50
N ASP A 357 8.47 -18.93 -15.28
CA ASP A 357 8.39 -20.36 -14.97
C ASP A 357 6.94 -20.82 -14.72
N ASP A 358 6.11 -19.97 -14.17
CA ASP A 358 4.73 -20.26 -13.77
C ASP A 358 3.79 -19.10 -14.11
N THR A 359 2.53 -19.43 -14.42
CA THR A 359 1.46 -18.44 -14.62
C THR A 359 0.34 -18.71 -13.64
N MET A 360 -0.12 -17.67 -12.95
CA MET A 360 -1.27 -17.71 -12.04
C MET A 360 -2.34 -16.74 -12.52
N SER A 361 -3.60 -16.99 -12.14
CA SER A 361 -4.69 -16.05 -12.42
C SER A 361 -5.70 -16.01 -11.28
N MET A 362 -6.36 -14.86 -11.10
CA MET A 362 -7.41 -14.69 -10.11
C MET A 362 -8.62 -13.98 -10.71
N LEU A 363 -9.80 -14.48 -10.37
CA LEU A 363 -11.08 -13.81 -10.62
C LEU A 363 -11.66 -13.35 -9.29
N THR A 364 -11.89 -12.06 -9.16
CA THR A 364 -12.45 -11.42 -7.96
C THR A 364 -13.77 -10.74 -8.29
N VAL A 365 -14.79 -10.99 -7.46
CA VAL A 365 -16.11 -10.35 -7.57
C VAL A 365 -16.49 -9.76 -6.23
N THR A 366 -16.74 -8.45 -6.19
CA THR A 366 -17.03 -7.70 -4.96
C THR A 366 -18.37 -7.00 -5.08
N LEU A 367 -19.21 -7.16 -4.06
CA LEU A 367 -20.41 -6.34 -3.85
C LEU A 367 -20.13 -5.37 -2.70
N GLY A 368 -20.11 -4.09 -3.01
CA GLY A 368 -19.99 -2.99 -2.05
C GLY A 368 -21.35 -2.46 -1.62
N VAL A 369 -21.50 -2.14 -0.35
CA VAL A 369 -22.70 -1.52 0.22
C VAL A 369 -22.30 -0.45 1.23
N SER A 370 -22.56 0.81 0.91
CA SER A 370 -22.46 1.93 1.84
C SER A 370 -23.68 1.95 2.75
N LEU A 371 -23.54 1.35 3.95
CA LEU A 371 -24.65 1.27 4.91
C LEU A 371 -24.97 2.61 5.56
N TRP A 372 -23.94 3.42 5.79
CA TRP A 372 -23.99 4.79 6.31
C TRP A 372 -22.87 5.61 5.64
N ASP A 373 -22.93 6.91 5.76
CA ASP A 373 -22.00 7.84 5.12
C ASP A 373 -20.51 7.52 5.37
N ASN A 374 -20.21 6.87 6.49
CA ASN A 374 -18.83 6.57 6.94
C ASN A 374 -18.53 5.07 6.96
N LEU A 375 -19.50 4.20 6.64
CA LEU A 375 -19.34 2.76 6.72
C LEU A 375 -19.59 2.10 5.37
N LEU A 376 -18.51 1.60 4.77
CA LEU A 376 -18.53 0.71 3.63
C LEU A 376 -18.44 -0.74 4.11
N THR A 377 -19.34 -1.60 3.63
CA THR A 377 -19.27 -3.04 3.81
C THR A 377 -19.16 -3.71 2.46
N ARG A 378 -18.35 -4.75 2.36
CA ARG A 378 -18.13 -5.48 1.11
C ARG A 378 -18.19 -6.98 1.34
N VAL A 379 -18.72 -7.68 0.36
CA VAL A 379 -18.64 -9.15 0.26
C VAL A 379 -17.89 -9.44 -1.04
N GLU A 380 -16.83 -10.20 -0.93
CA GLU A 380 -15.93 -10.52 -2.03
C GLU A 380 -15.79 -12.03 -2.18
N LEU A 381 -15.76 -12.50 -3.41
CA LEU A 381 -15.50 -13.88 -3.79
C LEU A 381 -14.26 -13.91 -4.66
N ASN A 382 -13.32 -14.77 -4.31
CA ASN A 382 -12.06 -14.96 -5.02
C ASN A 382 -11.93 -16.39 -5.51
N ALA A 383 -11.50 -16.53 -6.77
CA ALA A 383 -11.18 -17.82 -7.38
C ALA A 383 -9.82 -17.69 -8.06
N GLU A 384 -8.82 -18.34 -7.48
CA GLU A 384 -7.47 -18.39 -7.96
C GLU A 384 -7.22 -19.70 -8.71
N GLU A 385 -6.57 -19.61 -9.87
CA GLU A 385 -5.95 -20.73 -10.55
C GLU A 385 -4.44 -20.59 -10.40
N GLY A 386 -3.88 -21.33 -9.46
CA GLY A 386 -2.46 -21.33 -9.16
C GLY A 386 -1.65 -22.21 -10.10
N ASN A 387 -0.35 -22.30 -9.86
CA ASN A 387 0.56 -23.15 -10.61
C ASN A 387 0.41 -24.64 -10.24
N ALA A 388 1.26 -25.51 -10.83
CA ALA A 388 1.22 -26.96 -10.60
C ALA A 388 1.47 -27.37 -9.13
N ASP A 389 2.15 -26.53 -8.36
CA ASP A 389 2.50 -26.80 -6.97
C ASP A 389 1.45 -26.24 -5.99
N THR A 390 0.83 -25.10 -6.30
CA THR A 390 -0.16 -24.43 -5.45
C THR A 390 -1.60 -24.86 -5.74
N GLY A 391 -1.88 -25.27 -7.01
CA GLY A 391 -3.23 -25.68 -7.41
C GLY A 391 -4.23 -24.51 -7.42
N SER A 392 -5.52 -24.83 -7.49
CA SER A 392 -6.59 -23.83 -7.49
C SER A 392 -7.19 -23.66 -6.12
N SER A 393 -7.53 -22.44 -5.76
CA SER A 393 -8.19 -22.11 -4.50
C SER A 393 -9.39 -21.18 -4.71
N THR A 394 -10.37 -21.26 -3.80
CA THR A 394 -11.53 -20.37 -3.80
C THR A 394 -11.86 -19.96 -2.38
N GLY A 395 -12.19 -18.70 -2.21
CA GLY A 395 -12.48 -18.14 -0.90
C GLY A 395 -13.50 -17.00 -0.97
N PHE A 396 -13.86 -16.54 0.20
CA PHE A 396 -14.69 -15.34 0.34
C PHE A 396 -14.17 -14.46 1.48
N LEU A 397 -14.46 -13.18 1.35
CA LEU A 397 -14.11 -12.17 2.32
C LEU A 397 -15.33 -11.29 2.59
N VAL A 398 -15.59 -10.99 3.87
CA VAL A 398 -16.55 -9.97 4.29
C VAL A 398 -15.79 -8.89 5.01
N ASN A 399 -15.88 -7.66 4.50
CA ASN A 399 -15.10 -6.52 4.97
C ASN A 399 -16.03 -5.42 5.49
N ALA A 400 -15.58 -4.72 6.52
CA ALA A 400 -16.20 -3.51 7.03
C ALA A 400 -15.11 -2.45 7.24
N PHE A 401 -15.27 -1.32 6.59
CA PHE A 401 -14.37 -0.18 6.62
C PHE A 401 -15.12 1.07 7.11
N TYR A 402 -14.67 1.64 8.21
CA TYR A 402 -15.23 2.86 8.78
C TYR A 402 -14.20 3.99 8.72
N ALA A 403 -14.59 5.11 8.11
CA ALA A 403 -13.78 6.32 8.01
C ALA A 403 -14.28 7.45 8.93
N PHE A 404 -13.40 8.32 9.40
CA PHE A 404 -13.74 9.49 10.22
C PHE A 404 -12.85 10.70 9.95
#